data_e41e431083eef9bf935fcdf01ef9e83e
#
_entry.id   e41e431083eef9bf935fcdf01ef9e83e
#
_cell.length_a   1.000
_cell.length_b   1.000
_cell.length_c   1.000
_cell.angle_alpha   90.00
_cell.angle_beta   90.00
_cell.angle_gamma   90.00
#
_symmetry.space_group_name_H-M   'P 1'
#
loop_
_entity.id
_entity.type
_entity.pdbx_description
1 polymer ?
#
loop_
_entity_poly.entity_id
_entity_poly.type
_entity_poly.pdbx_seq_one_letter_code
_entity_poly.pdbx_strand_id
1 'polypeptide(L)'
;AQLCNYFRESYVADFPLKYNSGLTILTSDCKPAREVQIGFCGRVLLNAFNEIEWGEAHGDNNLKQMGESIIESFKQNGFTPVGYFYDFVNFNEGMPKNVVHSIRQQSEAVYAILHYLKYERQHGRQHKDWEKKMRTLLDNLIALQKPDGSFARKYSDNGTDIDASGGSTPSATSTLVMGWKYFGDKRYLAAAKRTVDYVE
;
A
#
# COMPACT_ATOMS: atom_id res chain seq x y z
N ALA A 1 22.77 5.00 8.67
CA ALA A 1 22.95 4.12 9.84
C ALA A 1 21.78 4.21 10.82
N GLN A 2 21.40 5.39 11.36
CA GLN A 2 20.33 5.50 12.36
C GLN A 2 18.97 5.01 11.87
N LEU A 3 18.56 5.38 10.66
CA LEU A 3 17.28 4.93 10.09
C LEU A 3 17.24 3.40 9.88
N CYS A 4 18.34 2.80 9.44
CA CYS A 4 18.42 1.34 9.29
C CYS A 4 18.30 0.61 10.64
N ASN A 5 18.89 1.17 11.69
CA ASN A 5 18.73 0.61 13.04
C ASN A 5 17.28 0.73 13.52
N TYR A 6 16.65 1.88 13.28
CA TYR A 6 15.24 2.06 13.59
C TYR A 6 14.35 0.99 12.92
N PHE A 7 14.55 0.71 11.63
CA PHE A 7 13.79 -0.34 10.95
C PHE A 7 14.00 -1.72 11.60
N ARG A 8 15.23 -2.06 11.97
CA ARG A 8 15.50 -3.35 12.65
C ARG A 8 14.84 -3.42 14.03
N GLU A 9 14.92 -2.37 14.81
CA GLU A 9 14.35 -2.30 16.17
C GLU A 9 12.83 -2.28 16.17
N SER A 10 12.20 -1.71 15.12
CA SER A 10 10.75 -1.62 14.97
C SER A 10 10.11 -2.79 14.22
N TYR A 11 10.91 -3.74 13.74
CA TYR A 11 10.41 -4.88 12.97
C TYR A 11 9.63 -5.86 13.82
N VAL A 12 8.41 -6.18 13.37
CA VAL A 12 7.49 -7.12 14.01
C VAL A 12 7.21 -8.27 13.05
N ALA A 13 7.54 -9.49 13.45
CA ALA A 13 7.44 -10.70 12.63
C ALA A 13 6.44 -11.75 13.15
N ASP A 14 5.88 -11.55 14.35
CA ASP A 14 5.11 -12.56 15.08
C ASP A 14 3.67 -12.75 14.57
N PHE A 15 3.24 -11.91 13.61
CA PHE A 15 1.87 -11.91 13.08
C PHE A 15 1.85 -12.31 11.61
N PRO A 16 0.64 -12.67 11.08
CA PRO A 16 0.49 -12.98 9.66
C PRO A 16 0.96 -11.88 8.71
N LEU A 17 0.77 -10.60 9.11
CA LEU A 17 1.37 -9.45 8.44
C LEU A 17 2.59 -9.01 9.22
N LYS A 18 3.74 -8.99 8.58
CA LYS A 18 4.98 -8.46 9.13
C LYS A 18 5.09 -6.98 8.81
N TYR A 19 5.69 -6.19 9.68
CA TYR A 19 5.76 -4.74 9.51
C TYR A 19 6.85 -4.10 10.36
N ASN A 20 7.19 -2.84 10.01
CA ASN A 20 7.92 -1.98 10.93
C ASN A 20 6.90 -1.15 11.70
N SER A 21 6.90 -1.30 13.01
CA SER A 21 6.03 -0.53 13.89
C SER A 21 6.57 0.88 14.10
N GLY A 22 5.71 1.82 14.31
CA GLY A 22 6.05 2.98 15.09
C GLY A 22 6.37 4.26 14.38
N LEU A 23 6.14 4.46 13.09
CA LEU A 23 6.12 5.84 12.59
C LEU A 23 4.89 6.63 13.07
N THR A 24 3.81 5.93 13.46
CA THR A 24 2.61 6.53 14.01
C THR A 24 1.93 5.73 15.10
N ILE A 25 2.26 4.45 15.20
CA ILE A 25 1.56 3.55 16.09
C ILE A 25 2.58 3.02 17.10
N LEU A 26 2.97 3.91 18.00
CA LEU A 26 3.69 3.57 19.23
C LEU A 26 2.71 3.58 20.40
N THR A 27 2.95 2.69 21.35
CA THR A 27 2.33 2.78 22.65
C THR A 27 2.84 4.02 23.40
N SER A 28 2.18 4.42 24.47
CA SER A 28 2.57 5.58 25.29
C SER A 28 4.00 5.47 25.87
N ASP A 29 4.51 4.25 26.01
CA ASP A 29 5.89 3.95 26.41
C ASP A 29 6.88 3.78 25.24
N CYS A 30 6.49 4.26 24.06
CA CYS A 30 7.28 4.22 22.82
C CYS A 30 7.68 2.82 22.36
N LYS A 31 6.92 1.79 22.69
CA LYS A 31 7.13 0.44 22.17
C LYS A 31 6.35 0.20 20.88
N PRO A 32 6.80 -0.76 20.06
CA PRO A 32 6.05 -1.19 18.88
C PRO A 32 4.61 -1.59 19.23
N ALA A 33 3.61 -0.98 18.58
CA ALA A 33 2.23 -1.37 18.74
C ALA A 33 1.93 -2.67 17.96
N ARG A 34 0.92 -3.41 18.39
CA ARG A 34 0.41 -4.59 17.68
C ARG A 34 -0.61 -4.19 16.62
N GLU A 35 -0.24 -3.19 15.84
CA GLU A 35 -1.10 -2.57 14.84
C GLU A 35 -0.32 -2.27 13.58
N VAL A 36 -0.94 -2.49 12.43
CA VAL A 36 -0.38 -2.15 11.14
C VAL A 36 -1.34 -1.28 10.35
N GLN A 37 -0.81 -0.23 9.75
CA GLN A 37 -1.51 0.64 8.83
C GLN A 37 -0.76 0.68 7.49
N ILE A 38 -1.46 0.34 6.41
CA ILE A 38 -0.80 0.09 5.12
C ILE A 38 -0.33 1.37 4.42
N GLY A 39 -1.09 2.42 4.52
CA GLY A 39 -0.81 3.74 3.96
C GLY A 39 -0.79 4.84 5.01
N PHE A 40 -1.00 6.09 4.59
CA PHE A 40 -1.01 7.27 5.42
C PHE A 40 0.31 7.41 6.21
N CYS A 41 0.27 7.28 7.50
CA CYS A 41 1.45 7.39 8.35
C CYS A 41 2.23 6.06 8.47
N GLY A 42 1.56 4.93 8.37
CA GLY A 42 2.19 3.61 8.48
C GLY A 42 3.12 3.30 7.31
N ARG A 43 2.66 3.52 6.08
CA ARG A 43 3.42 3.32 4.82
C ARG A 43 4.26 2.06 4.78
N VAL A 44 3.77 1.00 5.39
CA VAL A 44 4.54 -0.22 5.64
C VAL A 44 5.15 -0.81 4.38
N LEU A 45 4.42 -0.84 3.25
CA LEU A 45 4.93 -1.39 2.00
C LEU A 45 5.98 -0.49 1.33
N LEU A 46 5.87 0.84 1.48
CA LEU A 46 6.89 1.75 0.97
C LEU A 46 8.18 1.64 1.80
N ASN A 47 8.06 1.50 3.11
CA ASN A 47 9.21 1.27 3.98
C ASN A 47 9.89 -0.05 3.62
N ALA A 48 9.14 -1.13 3.44
CA ALA A 48 9.66 -2.43 3.05
C ALA A 48 10.39 -2.37 1.69
N PHE A 49 9.86 -1.65 0.72
CA PHE A 49 10.54 -1.43 -0.56
C PHE A 49 11.87 -0.65 -0.36
N ASN A 50 11.87 0.40 0.44
CA ASN A 50 13.09 1.16 0.74
C ASN A 50 14.14 0.29 1.45
N GLU A 51 13.74 -0.63 2.32
CA GLU A 51 14.62 -1.60 2.97
C GLU A 51 15.29 -2.54 1.95
N ILE A 52 14.52 -3.01 0.97
CA ILE A 52 15.04 -3.88 -0.10
C ILE A 52 16.04 -3.10 -0.96
N GLU A 53 15.65 -1.93 -1.45
CA GLU A 53 16.48 -1.11 -2.34
C GLU A 53 17.78 -0.68 -1.64
N TRP A 54 17.68 -0.18 -0.42
CA TRP A 54 18.84 0.22 0.36
C TRP A 54 19.72 -0.97 0.71
N GLY A 55 19.13 -2.07 1.19
CA GLY A 55 19.84 -3.27 1.58
C GLY A 55 20.62 -3.88 0.42
N GLU A 56 20.02 -3.96 -0.76
CA GLU A 56 20.68 -4.46 -1.96
C GLU A 56 21.81 -3.54 -2.42
N ALA A 57 21.60 -2.23 -2.41
CA ALA A 57 22.59 -1.24 -2.83
C ALA A 57 23.83 -1.17 -1.91
N HIS A 58 23.68 -1.54 -0.63
CA HIS A 58 24.74 -1.41 0.38
C HIS A 58 25.25 -2.77 0.92
N GLY A 59 24.76 -3.88 0.36
CA GLY A 59 25.14 -5.22 0.83
C GLY A 59 24.59 -5.59 2.22
N ASP A 60 23.54 -4.90 2.68
CA ASP A 60 22.87 -5.18 3.95
C ASP A 60 21.77 -6.23 3.74
N ASN A 61 22.17 -7.49 3.70
CA ASN A 61 21.29 -8.61 3.45
C ASN A 61 20.18 -8.76 4.51
N ASN A 62 20.45 -8.38 5.75
CA ASN A 62 19.46 -8.45 6.83
C ASN A 62 18.30 -7.47 6.57
N LEU A 63 18.63 -6.23 6.25
CA LEU A 63 17.61 -5.21 5.94
C LEU A 63 16.81 -5.59 4.69
N LYS A 64 17.49 -6.06 3.63
CA LYS A 64 16.82 -6.55 2.42
C LYS A 64 15.83 -7.67 2.73
N GLN A 65 16.24 -8.70 3.48
CA GLN A 65 15.38 -9.82 3.85
C GLN A 65 14.19 -9.40 4.71
N MET A 66 14.34 -8.40 5.56
CA MET A 66 13.23 -7.83 6.33
C MET A 66 12.18 -7.25 5.38
N GLY A 67 12.57 -6.36 4.47
CA GLY A 67 11.66 -5.79 3.48
C GLY A 67 10.98 -6.84 2.60
N GLU A 68 11.75 -7.83 2.11
CA GLU A 68 11.21 -8.94 1.33
C GLU A 68 10.16 -9.74 2.12
N SER A 69 10.43 -10.01 3.40
CA SER A 69 9.51 -10.76 4.25
C SER A 69 8.22 -9.99 4.56
N ILE A 70 8.30 -8.67 4.68
CA ILE A 70 7.13 -7.80 4.82
C ILE A 70 6.28 -7.89 3.54
N ILE A 71 6.86 -7.62 2.37
CA ILE A 71 6.15 -7.66 1.08
C ILE A 71 5.51 -9.02 0.84
N GLU A 72 6.22 -10.11 1.11
CA GLU A 72 5.68 -11.47 0.96
C GLU A 72 4.52 -11.74 1.91
N SER A 73 4.59 -11.30 3.17
CA SER A 73 3.51 -11.46 4.14
C SER A 73 2.22 -10.75 3.71
N PHE A 74 2.33 -9.57 3.12
CA PHE A 74 1.20 -8.83 2.56
C PHE A 74 0.65 -9.46 1.29
N LYS A 75 1.49 -10.08 0.46
CA LYS A 75 1.02 -10.84 -0.70
C LYS A 75 0.12 -12.00 -0.29
N GLN A 76 0.46 -12.66 0.81
CA GLN A 76 -0.26 -13.84 1.31
C GLN A 76 -1.50 -13.47 2.14
N ASN A 77 -1.39 -12.47 3.01
CA ASN A 77 -2.38 -12.22 4.05
C ASN A 77 -2.97 -10.80 4.05
N GLY A 78 -2.47 -9.90 3.20
CA GLY A 78 -2.80 -8.47 3.26
C GLY A 78 -4.07 -8.06 2.50
N PHE A 79 -4.76 -9.00 1.84
CA PHE A 79 -5.90 -8.70 0.98
C PHE A 79 -7.22 -9.21 1.55
N THR A 80 -8.27 -8.38 1.39
CA THR A 80 -9.65 -8.82 1.59
C THR A 80 -10.07 -9.80 0.47
N PRO A 81 -11.16 -10.57 0.67
CA PRO A 81 -11.65 -11.48 -0.37
C PRO A 81 -11.99 -10.82 -1.71
N VAL A 82 -12.34 -9.52 -1.70
CA VAL A 82 -12.67 -8.75 -2.90
C VAL A 82 -11.46 -8.08 -3.56
N GLY A 83 -10.26 -8.21 -2.96
CA GLY A 83 -8.99 -7.80 -3.57
C GLY A 83 -8.50 -6.40 -3.21
N TYR A 84 -9.05 -5.75 -2.19
CA TYR A 84 -8.46 -4.57 -1.56
C TYR A 84 -7.46 -4.98 -0.47
N PHE A 85 -6.52 -4.10 -0.15
CA PHE A 85 -5.72 -4.28 1.05
C PHE A 85 -6.56 -4.04 2.31
N TYR A 86 -6.21 -4.70 3.42
CA TYR A 86 -6.64 -4.26 4.73
C TYR A 86 -5.96 -2.93 5.07
N ASP A 87 -6.73 -1.86 5.24
CA ASP A 87 -6.19 -0.53 5.55
C ASP A 87 -5.48 -0.48 6.91
N PHE A 88 -6.08 -1.15 7.87
CA PHE A 88 -5.65 -1.19 9.26
C PHE A 88 -5.97 -2.55 9.88
N VAL A 89 -5.02 -3.09 10.61
CA VAL A 89 -5.20 -4.33 11.39
C VAL A 89 -4.66 -4.13 12.80
N ASN A 90 -5.52 -4.37 13.79
CA ASN A 90 -5.13 -4.46 15.19
C ASN A 90 -5.08 -5.95 15.59
N PHE A 91 -3.88 -6.47 15.81
CA PHE A 91 -3.69 -7.88 16.11
C PHE A 91 -4.20 -8.33 17.48
N ASN A 92 -4.53 -7.39 18.38
CA ASN A 92 -5.23 -7.73 19.63
C ASN A 92 -6.71 -8.09 19.37
N GLU A 93 -7.28 -7.60 18.25
CA GLU A 93 -8.66 -7.83 17.82
C GLU A 93 -8.77 -8.90 16.72
N GLY A 94 -7.64 -9.29 16.13
CA GLY A 94 -7.57 -10.19 14.98
C GLY A 94 -7.81 -9.50 13.65
N MET A 95 -7.99 -10.29 12.58
CA MET A 95 -8.25 -9.73 11.25
C MET A 95 -9.64 -9.10 11.17
N PRO A 96 -9.78 -7.90 10.56
CA PRO A 96 -11.06 -7.19 10.48
C PRO A 96 -12.12 -7.99 9.73
N LYS A 97 -13.35 -8.01 10.24
CA LYS A 97 -14.49 -8.66 9.59
C LYS A 97 -15.32 -7.70 8.73
N ASN A 98 -15.46 -6.46 9.19
CA ASN A 98 -16.12 -5.39 8.44
C ASN A 98 -15.05 -4.42 7.98
N VAL A 99 -14.74 -4.42 6.69
CA VAL A 99 -13.62 -3.66 6.16
C VAL A 99 -14.12 -2.36 5.55
N VAL A 100 -13.50 -1.28 5.99
CA VAL A 100 -13.65 0.05 5.41
C VAL A 100 -12.34 0.43 4.78
N HIS A 101 -12.40 0.81 3.51
CA HIS A 101 -11.23 1.20 2.74
C HIS A 101 -11.16 2.71 2.59
N SER A 102 -9.97 3.26 2.68
CA SER A 102 -9.67 4.64 2.35
C SER A 102 -8.98 4.71 1.00
N ILE A 103 -9.48 5.55 0.10
CA ILE A 103 -8.85 5.75 -1.23
C ILE A 103 -7.37 6.09 -1.10
N ARG A 104 -6.99 6.88 -0.09
CA ARG A 104 -5.61 7.25 0.18
C ARG A 104 -4.76 6.05 0.56
N GLN A 105 -5.23 5.22 1.48
CA GLN A 105 -4.47 4.06 1.95
C GLN A 105 -4.24 3.03 0.84
N GLN A 106 -5.30 2.74 0.08
CA GLN A 106 -5.21 1.83 -1.07
C GLN A 106 -4.26 2.39 -2.14
N SER A 107 -4.37 3.67 -2.46
CA SER A 107 -3.52 4.32 -3.46
C SER A 107 -2.04 4.30 -3.06
N GLU A 108 -1.71 4.64 -1.83
CA GLU A 108 -0.32 4.64 -1.36
C GLU A 108 0.28 3.23 -1.34
N ALA A 109 -0.51 2.22 -0.97
CA ALA A 109 -0.08 0.82 -0.98
C ALA A 109 0.21 0.32 -2.40
N VAL A 110 -0.70 0.58 -3.35
CA VAL A 110 -0.50 0.24 -4.77
C VAL A 110 0.73 0.95 -5.33
N TYR A 111 0.89 2.23 -5.04
CA TYR A 111 2.05 3.02 -5.46
C TYR A 111 3.36 2.37 -4.99
N ALA A 112 3.43 1.98 -3.73
CA ALA A 112 4.61 1.32 -3.16
C ALA A 112 4.93 0.00 -3.86
N ILE A 113 3.93 -0.86 -4.07
CA ILE A 113 4.13 -2.15 -4.76
C ILE A 113 4.50 -1.95 -6.24
N LEU A 114 3.93 -0.97 -6.93
CA LEU A 114 4.34 -0.69 -8.31
C LEU A 114 5.79 -0.20 -8.41
N HIS A 115 6.28 0.55 -7.43
CA HIS A 115 7.70 0.91 -7.33
C HIS A 115 8.57 -0.32 -7.11
N TYR A 116 8.21 -1.17 -6.17
CA TYR A 116 8.88 -2.45 -5.93
C TYR A 116 8.93 -3.30 -7.21
N LEU A 117 7.80 -3.50 -7.88
CA LEU A 117 7.73 -4.30 -9.11
C LEU A 117 8.55 -3.70 -10.25
N LYS A 118 8.59 -2.38 -10.36
CA LYS A 118 9.44 -1.69 -11.34
C LYS A 118 10.92 -1.94 -11.05
N TYR A 119 11.33 -1.80 -9.80
CA TYR A 119 12.69 -2.07 -9.35
C TYR A 119 13.08 -3.53 -9.63
N GLU A 120 12.26 -4.48 -9.25
CA GLU A 120 12.48 -5.90 -9.47
C GLU A 120 12.63 -6.23 -10.96
N ARG A 121 11.76 -5.66 -11.79
CA ARG A 121 11.83 -5.84 -13.24
C ARG A 121 13.15 -5.30 -13.83
N GLN A 122 13.64 -4.17 -13.36
CA GLN A 122 14.93 -3.60 -13.77
C GLN A 122 16.11 -4.49 -13.39
N HIS A 123 15.97 -5.33 -12.37
CA HIS A 123 16.95 -6.32 -11.94
C HIS A 123 16.68 -7.73 -12.48
N GLY A 124 15.81 -7.86 -13.50
CA GLY A 124 15.50 -9.13 -14.15
C GLY A 124 14.58 -10.06 -13.35
N ARG A 125 14.00 -9.61 -12.25
CA ARG A 125 13.10 -10.37 -11.40
C ARG A 125 11.64 -10.02 -11.73
N GLN A 126 10.77 -11.03 -11.83
CA GLN A 126 9.35 -10.85 -12.17
C GLN A 126 8.45 -11.47 -11.10
N HIS A 127 7.38 -10.78 -10.77
CA HIS A 127 6.39 -11.16 -9.75
C HIS A 127 4.98 -11.14 -10.32
N LYS A 128 4.65 -12.11 -11.18
CA LYS A 128 3.36 -12.18 -11.92
C LYS A 128 2.13 -12.15 -10.99
N ASP A 129 2.24 -12.77 -9.81
CA ASP A 129 1.14 -12.79 -8.83
C ASP A 129 0.86 -11.38 -8.28
N TRP A 130 1.92 -10.62 -7.97
CA TRP A 130 1.80 -9.23 -7.59
C TRP A 130 1.24 -8.37 -8.72
N GLU A 131 1.71 -8.57 -9.95
CA GLU A 131 1.20 -7.84 -11.13
C GLU A 131 -0.30 -8.07 -11.31
N LYS A 132 -0.77 -9.32 -11.16
CA LYS A 132 -2.19 -9.66 -11.22
C LYS A 132 -3.00 -8.94 -10.13
N LYS A 133 -2.53 -8.99 -8.87
CA LYS A 133 -3.18 -8.30 -7.74
C LYS A 133 -3.25 -6.79 -7.96
N MET A 134 -2.17 -6.17 -8.44
CA MET A 134 -2.14 -4.72 -8.70
C MET A 134 -3.06 -4.31 -9.84
N ARG A 135 -3.17 -5.10 -10.90
CA ARG A 135 -4.17 -4.86 -11.95
C ARG A 135 -5.58 -4.91 -11.40
N THR A 136 -5.93 -5.96 -10.66
CA THR A 136 -7.26 -6.09 -10.06
C THR A 136 -7.57 -4.89 -9.17
N LEU A 137 -6.64 -4.48 -8.32
CA LEU A 137 -6.86 -3.35 -7.41
C LEU A 137 -6.98 -2.02 -8.15
N LEU A 138 -6.15 -1.78 -9.17
CA LEU A 138 -6.25 -0.59 -10.02
C LEU A 138 -7.59 -0.55 -10.78
N ASP A 139 -8.05 -1.69 -11.31
CA ASP A 139 -9.36 -1.79 -11.97
C ASP A 139 -10.51 -1.52 -10.97
N ASN A 140 -10.42 -2.05 -9.76
CA ASN A 140 -11.35 -1.74 -8.69
C ASN A 140 -11.34 -0.23 -8.35
N LEU A 141 -10.15 0.38 -8.23
CA LEU A 141 -10.06 1.82 -7.95
C LEU A 141 -10.72 2.67 -9.03
N ILE A 142 -10.45 2.40 -10.32
CA ILE A 142 -11.09 3.20 -11.39
C ILE A 142 -12.60 2.98 -11.45
N ALA A 143 -13.11 1.81 -11.02
CA ALA A 143 -14.54 1.55 -10.93
C ALA A 143 -15.24 2.38 -9.83
N LEU A 144 -14.51 2.81 -8.81
CA LEU A 144 -14.99 3.68 -7.73
C LEU A 144 -15.00 5.16 -8.12
N GLN A 145 -14.34 5.53 -9.23
CA GLN A 145 -14.25 6.93 -9.64
C GLN A 145 -15.63 7.44 -10.11
N LYS A 146 -16.07 8.56 -9.53
CA LYS A 146 -17.33 9.21 -9.88
C LYS A 146 -17.24 9.91 -11.25
N PRO A 147 -18.37 10.21 -11.88
CA PRO A 147 -18.41 10.90 -13.18
C PRO A 147 -17.67 12.24 -13.20
N ASP A 148 -17.66 12.97 -12.06
CA ASP A 148 -16.95 14.23 -11.89
C ASP A 148 -15.43 14.07 -11.66
N GLY A 149 -14.92 12.85 -11.64
CA GLY A 149 -13.51 12.53 -11.39
C GLY A 149 -13.13 12.33 -9.94
N SER A 150 -14.04 12.59 -9.00
CA SER A 150 -13.78 12.41 -7.56
C SER A 150 -13.84 10.95 -7.12
N PHE A 151 -13.34 10.72 -5.90
CA PHE A 151 -13.51 9.49 -5.15
C PHE A 151 -14.13 9.79 -3.80
N ALA A 152 -14.96 8.89 -3.28
CA ALA A 152 -15.27 8.90 -1.87
C ALA A 152 -13.98 8.72 -1.04
N ARG A 153 -13.91 9.39 0.10
CA ARG A 153 -12.76 9.24 1.02
C ARG A 153 -12.69 7.83 1.57
N LYS A 154 -13.86 7.25 1.90
CA LYS A 154 -13.97 5.88 2.41
C LYS A 154 -15.13 5.14 1.76
N TYR A 155 -14.94 3.85 1.56
CA TYR A 155 -15.91 2.94 0.96
C TYR A 155 -15.81 1.54 1.58
N SER A 156 -16.87 0.76 1.43
CA SER A 156 -16.93 -0.64 1.86
C SER A 156 -16.39 -1.58 0.79
N ASP A 157 -16.24 -2.86 1.11
CA ASP A 157 -15.82 -3.92 0.19
C ASP A 157 -16.68 -4.00 -1.08
N ASN A 158 -17.97 -3.65 -1.02
CA ASN A 158 -18.87 -3.65 -2.17
C ASN A 158 -18.88 -2.31 -2.95
N GLY A 159 -18.01 -1.36 -2.60
CA GLY A 159 -17.89 -0.07 -3.26
C GLY A 159 -18.91 0.98 -2.82
N THR A 160 -19.70 0.73 -1.76
CA THR A 160 -20.62 1.74 -1.23
C THR A 160 -19.86 2.84 -0.48
N ASP A 161 -20.16 4.11 -0.78
CA ASP A 161 -19.59 5.25 -0.09
C ASP A 161 -19.95 5.24 1.40
N ILE A 162 -18.95 5.29 2.25
CA ILE A 162 -19.07 5.45 3.71
C ILE A 162 -18.79 6.90 4.12
N ASP A 163 -17.81 7.51 3.48
CA ASP A 163 -17.49 8.92 3.63
C ASP A 163 -17.33 9.50 2.22
N ALA A 164 -18.36 10.19 1.76
CA ALA A 164 -18.45 10.72 0.40
C ALA A 164 -17.59 11.97 0.17
N SER A 165 -16.90 12.51 1.20
CA SER A 165 -16.03 13.67 1.03
C SER A 165 -14.90 13.40 0.03
N GLY A 166 -14.73 14.30 -0.96
CA GLY A 166 -13.77 14.13 -2.06
C GLY A 166 -12.33 14.50 -1.74
N GLY A 167 -12.03 14.93 -0.51
CA GLY A 167 -10.75 15.53 -0.13
C GLY A 167 -9.50 14.64 -0.25
N SER A 168 -9.68 13.34 -0.44
CA SER A 168 -8.57 12.39 -0.67
C SER A 168 -8.38 12.01 -2.14
N THR A 169 -9.19 12.55 -3.06
CA THR A 169 -9.12 12.27 -4.50
C THR A 169 -7.72 12.45 -5.09
N PRO A 170 -6.95 13.51 -4.75
CA PRO A 170 -5.59 13.69 -5.30
C PRO A 170 -4.63 12.53 -5.01
N SER A 171 -4.84 11.76 -3.93
CA SER A 171 -3.98 10.64 -3.59
C SER A 171 -3.98 9.51 -4.63
N ALA A 172 -5.07 9.39 -5.39
CA ALA A 172 -5.18 8.37 -6.45
C ALA A 172 -4.40 8.75 -7.73
N THR A 173 -4.13 10.04 -7.95
CA THR A 173 -3.52 10.52 -9.21
C THR A 173 -2.17 9.89 -9.49
N SER A 174 -1.24 9.96 -8.54
CA SER A 174 0.12 9.41 -8.70
C SER A 174 0.10 7.90 -8.91
N THR A 175 -0.77 7.19 -8.21
CA THR A 175 -0.94 5.74 -8.31
C THR A 175 -1.49 5.33 -9.68
N LEU A 176 -2.48 6.03 -10.20
CA LEU A 176 -3.05 5.78 -11.52
C LEU A 176 -2.03 6.08 -12.64
N VAL A 177 -1.27 7.17 -12.52
CA VAL A 177 -0.16 7.47 -13.45
C VAL A 177 0.90 6.38 -13.41
N MET A 178 1.26 5.90 -12.22
CA MET A 178 2.23 4.82 -12.07
C MET A 178 1.71 3.51 -12.64
N GLY A 179 0.44 3.19 -12.44
CA GLY A 179 -0.24 2.04 -13.04
C GLY A 179 -0.20 2.10 -14.57
N TRP A 180 -0.51 3.26 -15.15
CA TRP A 180 -0.35 3.45 -16.59
C TRP A 180 1.09 3.24 -17.07
N LYS A 181 2.07 3.86 -16.42
CA LYS A 181 3.49 3.71 -16.78
C LYS A 181 3.98 2.26 -16.69
N TYR A 182 3.49 1.52 -15.71
CA TYR A 182 3.91 0.14 -15.47
C TYR A 182 3.24 -0.86 -16.44
N PHE A 183 1.92 -0.71 -16.66
CA PHE A 183 1.11 -1.65 -17.43
C PHE A 183 0.80 -1.22 -18.86
N GLY A 184 1.01 0.06 -19.21
CA GLY A 184 0.65 0.62 -20.52
C GLY A 184 -0.85 0.85 -20.72
N ASP A 185 -1.71 0.62 -19.70
CA ASP A 185 -3.16 0.72 -19.82
C ASP A 185 -3.62 2.18 -19.74
N LYS A 186 -4.13 2.68 -20.86
CA LYS A 186 -4.59 4.07 -21.01
C LYS A 186 -5.80 4.41 -20.13
N ARG A 187 -6.57 3.42 -19.64
CA ARG A 187 -7.70 3.66 -18.73
C ARG A 187 -7.22 4.31 -17.43
N TYR A 188 -6.06 3.89 -16.91
CA TYR A 188 -5.47 4.47 -15.71
C TYR A 188 -5.04 5.94 -15.93
N LEU A 189 -4.45 6.25 -17.10
CA LEU A 189 -4.12 7.64 -17.43
C LEU A 189 -5.36 8.51 -17.57
N ALA A 190 -6.40 8.00 -18.23
CA ALA A 190 -7.67 8.73 -18.35
C ALA A 190 -8.32 9.00 -16.99
N ALA A 191 -8.29 8.01 -16.08
CA ALA A 191 -8.77 8.18 -14.71
C ALA A 191 -7.93 9.21 -13.94
N ALA A 192 -6.59 9.17 -14.07
CA ALA A 192 -5.71 10.15 -13.44
C ALA A 192 -6.00 11.59 -13.93
N LYS A 193 -6.26 11.78 -15.21
CA LYS A 193 -6.64 13.11 -15.74
C LYS A 193 -7.92 13.61 -15.10
N ARG A 194 -8.97 12.78 -15.01
CA ARG A 194 -10.22 13.17 -14.36
C ARG A 194 -10.04 13.54 -12.87
N THR A 195 -9.05 12.92 -12.17
CA THR A 195 -8.76 13.35 -10.78
C THR A 195 -8.15 14.75 -10.73
N VAL A 196 -7.35 15.13 -11.73
CA VAL A 196 -6.78 16.49 -11.84
C VAL A 196 -7.87 17.49 -12.17
N ASP A 197 -8.68 17.19 -13.17
CA ASP A 197 -9.81 18.06 -13.59
C ASP A 197 -10.79 18.34 -12.44
N TYR A 198 -10.97 17.39 -11.52
CA TYR A 198 -11.81 17.57 -10.32
C TYR A 198 -11.20 18.54 -9.30
N VAL A 199 -9.88 18.66 -9.24
CA VAL A 199 -9.16 19.44 -8.21
C VAL A 199 -8.89 20.88 -8.67
N GLU A 200 -8.87 21.13 -9.97
CA GLU A 200 -8.72 22.48 -10.56
C GLU A 200 -10.02 23.30 -10.44
#